data_29e49e21126897b371a202df983e2e76
#
_entry.id   29e49e21126897b371a202df983e2e76
#
_cell.length_a   1.000
_cell.length_b   1.000
_cell.length_c   1.000
_cell.angle_alpha   90.00
_cell.angle_beta   90.00
_cell.angle_gamma   90.00
#
_symmetry.space_group_name_H-M   'P 1'
#
loop_
_entity.id
_entity.type
_entity.pdbx_description
1 polymer ?
#
loop_
_entity_poly.entity_id
_entity_poly.type
_entity_poly.pdbx_seq_one_letter_code
_entity_poly.pdbx_strand_id
1 'polypeptide(L)'
;MRRRSFCRLLAAAPVACLPALAAARQAQGELIDIVLEISDGGRPLFAPQLQARSGRKLSFKKGADDRVERLDLVAECDTARPGRVRLQGELSFREIDSLDWRVRGRFEMDLQMNQPATTAVRDAQAGRALHIKATVRPGKPPA
;
A
#
# COMPACT_ATOMS: atom_id res chain seq x y z
N MET A 1 36.94 -67.53 -12.98
CA MET A 1 37.41 -66.15 -13.18
C MET A 1 36.26 -65.22 -13.09
N ARG A 2 36.20 -64.39 -12.11
CA ARG A 2 35.09 -63.52 -11.85
C ARG A 2 35.41 -62.13 -12.34
N ARG A 3 34.58 -61.57 -13.24
CA ARG A 3 34.61 -60.17 -13.59
C ARG A 3 33.60 -59.45 -12.75
N ARG A 4 34.07 -58.56 -11.93
CA ARG A 4 33.21 -57.62 -11.15
C ARG A 4 32.91 -56.38 -12.00
N SER A 5 31.65 -56.22 -12.37
CA SER A 5 31.18 -55.01 -13.00
C SER A 5 30.90 -53.98 -11.89
N PHE A 6 31.64 -52.90 -11.90
CA PHE A 6 31.34 -51.72 -11.08
C PHE A 6 30.33 -50.83 -11.82
N CYS A 7 29.11 -50.84 -11.38
CA CYS A 7 28.17 -49.80 -11.73
C CYS A 7 28.47 -48.54 -10.92
N ARG A 8 29.04 -47.54 -11.54
CA ARG A 8 29.10 -46.21 -10.97
C ARG A 8 27.74 -45.56 -11.18
N LEU A 9 26.96 -45.42 -10.10
CA LEU A 9 25.82 -44.53 -10.04
C LEU A 9 26.34 -43.09 -9.96
N LEU A 10 26.18 -42.37 -11.04
CA LEU A 10 26.29 -40.91 -11.03
C LEU A 10 24.96 -40.37 -10.46
N ALA A 11 24.98 -39.98 -9.21
CA ALA A 11 23.91 -39.23 -8.59
C ALA A 11 23.94 -37.81 -9.16
N ALA A 12 23.03 -37.50 -10.07
CA ALA A 12 22.77 -36.14 -10.49
C ALA A 12 22.08 -35.41 -9.34
N ALA A 13 22.79 -34.51 -8.73
CA ALA A 13 22.20 -33.59 -7.73
C ALA A 13 21.23 -32.64 -8.43
N PRO A 14 19.96 -32.55 -8.03
CA PRO A 14 19.07 -31.56 -8.59
C PRO A 14 19.48 -30.18 -8.05
N VAL A 15 19.82 -29.31 -8.95
CA VAL A 15 20.01 -27.89 -8.64
C VAL A 15 18.64 -27.27 -8.34
N ALA A 16 18.23 -27.33 -7.10
CA ALA A 16 17.01 -26.69 -6.61
C ALA A 16 17.35 -25.34 -5.99
N CYS A 17 17.76 -24.37 -6.81
CA CYS A 17 18.08 -23.02 -6.34
C CYS A 17 17.20 -21.88 -6.89
N LEU A 18 16.01 -22.16 -7.42
CA LEU A 18 15.17 -21.12 -8.01
C LEU A 18 13.93 -20.64 -7.22
N PRO A 19 13.42 -21.29 -6.17
CA PRO A 19 12.25 -20.74 -5.47
C PRO A 19 12.56 -19.64 -4.45
N ALA A 20 13.77 -19.52 -3.97
CA ALA A 20 14.11 -18.58 -2.89
C ALA A 20 14.04 -17.10 -3.31
N LEU A 21 14.42 -16.77 -4.55
CA LEU A 21 14.37 -15.39 -5.05
C LEU A 21 12.94 -14.92 -5.36
N ALA A 22 12.08 -15.79 -5.86
CA ALA A 22 10.67 -15.49 -6.09
C ALA A 22 9.92 -15.30 -4.76
N ALA A 23 10.19 -16.13 -3.75
CA ALA A 23 9.62 -16.01 -2.42
C ALA A 23 10.08 -14.72 -1.70
N ALA A 24 11.34 -14.32 -1.86
CA ALA A 24 11.85 -13.07 -1.29
C ALA A 24 11.20 -11.83 -1.93
N ARG A 25 10.92 -11.85 -3.23
CA ARG A 25 10.17 -10.78 -3.91
C ARG A 25 8.72 -10.72 -3.47
N GLN A 26 8.05 -11.85 -3.27
CA GLN A 26 6.70 -11.92 -2.72
C GLN A 26 6.64 -11.44 -1.28
N ALA A 27 7.65 -11.74 -0.45
CA ALA A 27 7.73 -11.28 0.95
C ALA A 27 7.91 -9.76 1.06
N GLN A 28 8.45 -9.08 0.02
CA GLN A 28 8.59 -7.62 -0.01
C GLN A 28 7.33 -6.89 -0.47
N GLY A 29 6.34 -7.61 -1.00
CA GLY A 29 5.12 -7.07 -1.58
C GLY A 29 5.33 -6.39 -2.93
N GLU A 30 4.25 -6.20 -3.67
CA GLU A 30 4.26 -5.47 -4.92
C GLU A 30 4.36 -3.97 -4.67
N LEU A 31 5.04 -3.28 -5.58
CA LEU A 31 5.14 -1.83 -5.55
C LEU A 31 3.91 -1.21 -6.19
N ILE A 32 3.29 -0.26 -5.51
CA ILE A 32 2.04 0.38 -5.91
C ILE A 32 2.23 1.88 -5.90
N ASP A 33 1.87 2.55 -6.99
CA ASP A 33 1.77 4.01 -7.03
C ASP A 33 0.33 4.41 -6.67
N ILE A 34 0.19 5.29 -5.70
CA ILE A 34 -1.07 5.77 -5.16
C ILE A 34 -1.19 7.25 -5.43
N VAL A 35 -2.22 7.65 -6.15
CA VAL A 35 -2.60 9.06 -6.32
C VAL A 35 -3.88 9.28 -5.52
N LEU A 36 -3.81 10.17 -4.57
CA LEU A 36 -4.91 10.47 -3.68
C LEU A 36 -5.29 11.95 -3.76
N GLU A 37 -6.59 12.22 -3.71
CA GLU A 37 -7.13 13.56 -3.52
C GLU A 37 -8.16 13.50 -2.40
N ILE A 38 -7.93 14.25 -1.34
CA ILE A 38 -8.85 14.38 -0.21
C ILE A 38 -9.32 15.82 -0.16
N SER A 39 -10.64 16.03 -0.17
CA SER A 39 -11.24 17.35 -0.13
C SER A 39 -12.34 17.45 0.92
N ASP A 40 -12.50 18.64 1.46
CA ASP A 40 -13.55 19.01 2.40
C ASP A 40 -14.40 20.13 1.77
N GLY A 41 -15.66 19.82 1.42
CA GLY A 41 -16.57 20.79 0.81
C GLY A 41 -16.03 21.44 -0.48
N GLY A 42 -15.31 20.69 -1.31
CA GLY A 42 -14.65 21.18 -2.51
C GLY A 42 -13.28 21.83 -2.29
N ARG A 43 -12.85 21.98 -1.05
CA ARG A 43 -11.50 22.48 -0.72
C ARG A 43 -10.50 21.33 -0.66
N PRO A 44 -9.42 21.35 -1.43
CA PRO A 44 -8.41 20.31 -1.35
C PRO A 44 -7.69 20.37 0.01
N LEU A 45 -7.63 19.24 0.69
CA LEU A 45 -6.84 19.07 1.92
C LEU A 45 -5.50 18.41 1.66
N PHE A 46 -5.53 17.29 0.94
CA PHE A 46 -4.36 16.52 0.55
C PHE A 46 -4.46 16.08 -0.89
N ALA A 47 -3.36 16.12 -1.60
CA ALA A 47 -3.25 15.54 -2.94
C ALA A 47 -1.90 14.82 -3.11
N PRO A 48 -1.53 13.87 -2.25
CA PRO A 48 -0.25 13.21 -2.33
C PRO A 48 -0.18 12.20 -3.47
N GLN A 49 1.02 12.07 -4.03
CA GLN A 49 1.43 10.95 -4.86
C GLN A 49 2.43 10.13 -4.06
N LEU A 50 2.09 8.89 -3.79
CA LEU A 50 2.85 8.05 -2.89
C LEU A 50 3.20 6.73 -3.58
N GLN A 51 4.33 6.17 -3.21
CA GLN A 51 4.72 4.84 -3.63
C GLN A 51 4.83 3.95 -2.40
N ALA A 52 4.14 2.83 -2.42
CA ALA A 52 4.07 1.90 -1.30
C ALA A 52 4.33 0.47 -1.77
N ARG A 53 4.83 -0.34 -0.86
CA ARG A 53 4.77 -1.78 -1.02
C ARG A 53 3.48 -2.33 -0.43
N SER A 54 2.89 -3.30 -1.12
CA SER A 54 1.67 -3.98 -0.67
C SER A 54 1.79 -4.45 0.78
N GLY A 55 0.80 -4.12 1.61
CA GLY A 55 0.74 -4.48 3.01
C GLY A 55 1.56 -3.62 3.96
N ARG A 56 2.33 -2.65 3.46
CA ARG A 56 3.12 -1.75 4.30
C ARG A 56 2.42 -0.43 4.55
N LYS A 57 2.45 0.01 5.80
CA LYS A 57 1.89 1.29 6.21
C LYS A 57 2.79 2.44 5.76
N LEU A 58 2.15 3.46 5.18
CA LEU A 58 2.75 4.75 4.89
C LEU A 58 2.12 5.81 5.78
N SER A 59 2.92 6.76 6.21
CA SER A 59 2.48 7.96 6.91
C SER A 59 2.89 9.20 6.13
N PHE A 60 1.94 10.06 5.88
CA PHE A 60 2.16 11.36 5.25
C PHE A 60 1.68 12.46 6.19
N LYS A 61 2.54 13.44 6.45
CA LYS A 61 2.24 14.57 7.32
C LYS A 61 2.31 15.88 6.55
N LYS A 62 1.38 16.76 6.82
CA LYS A 62 1.32 18.12 6.27
C LYS A 62 1.06 19.12 7.38
N GLY A 63 1.90 20.16 7.47
CA GLY A 63 1.65 21.29 8.33
C GLY A 63 0.62 22.22 7.74
N ALA A 64 -0.32 22.67 8.54
CA ALA A 64 -1.20 23.81 8.30
C ALA A 64 -0.97 24.83 9.42
N ASP A 65 -1.51 26.05 9.28
CA ASP A 65 -1.13 27.20 10.12
C ASP A 65 -1.06 26.93 11.63
N ASP A 66 -2.04 26.20 12.17
CA ASP A 66 -2.18 25.93 13.60
C ASP A 66 -2.18 24.44 13.95
N ARG A 67 -2.07 23.57 12.94
CA ARG A 67 -2.20 22.13 13.10
C ARG A 67 -1.27 21.35 12.19
N VAL A 68 -1.04 20.10 12.54
CA VAL A 68 -0.41 19.10 11.69
C VAL A 68 -1.44 18.06 11.33
N GLU A 69 -1.61 17.81 10.06
CA GLU A 69 -2.47 16.74 9.54
C GLU A 69 -1.63 15.53 9.14
N ARG A 70 -2.16 14.36 9.40
CA ARG A 70 -1.50 13.09 9.09
C ARG A 70 -2.46 12.16 8.37
N LEU A 71 -1.97 11.56 7.32
CA LEU A 71 -2.64 10.52 6.58
C LEU A 71 -1.82 9.23 6.70
N ASP A 72 -2.40 8.23 7.31
CA ASP A 72 -1.83 6.88 7.37
C ASP A 72 -2.55 5.99 6.36
N LEU A 73 -1.80 5.30 5.53
CA LEU A 73 -2.31 4.47 4.43
C LEU A 73 -1.70 3.08 4.46
N VAL A 74 -2.53 2.11 4.13
CA VAL A 74 -2.10 0.75 3.77
C VAL A 74 -2.80 0.37 2.47
N ALA A 75 -2.02 0.01 1.46
CA ALA A 75 -2.52 -0.54 0.21
C ALA A 75 -2.10 -2.00 0.12
N GLU A 76 -3.04 -2.89 -0.10
CA GLU A 76 -2.81 -4.33 -0.14
C GLU A 76 -3.37 -4.92 -1.43
N CYS A 77 -2.50 -5.58 -2.19
CA CYS A 77 -2.91 -6.29 -3.39
C CYS A 77 -3.69 -7.55 -3.03
N ASP A 78 -4.82 -7.76 -3.70
CA ASP A 78 -5.60 -8.98 -3.55
C ASP A 78 -4.93 -10.11 -4.35
N THR A 79 -4.42 -11.12 -3.65
CA THR A 79 -3.76 -12.27 -4.28
C THR A 79 -4.73 -13.18 -5.04
N ALA A 80 -6.01 -13.18 -4.65
CA ALA A 80 -7.04 -13.99 -5.29
C ALA A 80 -7.65 -13.31 -6.53
N ARG A 81 -7.59 -11.98 -6.60
CA ARG A 81 -8.14 -11.18 -7.69
C ARG A 81 -7.07 -10.24 -8.25
N PRO A 82 -6.33 -10.65 -9.29
CA PRO A 82 -5.28 -9.81 -9.89
C PRO A 82 -5.82 -8.44 -10.33
N GLY A 83 -5.05 -7.38 -10.05
CA GLY A 83 -5.43 -6.02 -10.38
C GLY A 83 -6.36 -5.34 -9.37
N ARG A 84 -6.76 -6.01 -8.30
CA ARG A 84 -7.52 -5.44 -7.19
C ARG A 84 -6.61 -5.04 -6.05
N VAL A 85 -6.88 -3.87 -5.49
CA VAL A 85 -6.14 -3.32 -4.35
C VAL A 85 -7.13 -2.83 -3.30
N ARG A 86 -6.94 -3.28 -2.07
CA ARG A 86 -7.64 -2.71 -0.91
C ARG A 86 -6.81 -1.56 -0.36
N LEU A 87 -7.40 -0.39 -0.32
CA LEU A 87 -6.80 0.81 0.25
C LEU A 87 -7.51 1.17 1.54
N GLN A 88 -6.77 1.20 2.63
CA GLN A 88 -7.25 1.65 3.94
C GLN A 88 -6.51 2.90 4.35
N GLY A 89 -7.24 3.87 4.89
CA GLY A 89 -6.63 5.11 5.34
C GLY A 89 -7.28 5.65 6.60
N GLU A 90 -6.47 6.35 7.35
CA GLU A 90 -6.89 7.10 8.55
C GLU A 90 -6.35 8.52 8.45
N LEU A 91 -7.27 9.48 8.50
CA LEU A 91 -6.95 10.89 8.54
C LEU A 91 -7.05 11.39 9.98
N SER A 92 -5.99 11.96 10.47
CA SER A 92 -5.91 12.51 11.82
C SER A 92 -5.22 13.87 11.82
N PHE A 93 -5.42 14.62 12.89
CA PHE A 93 -4.75 15.90 13.09
C PHE A 93 -4.37 16.09 14.55
N ARG A 94 -3.44 16.98 14.81
CA ARG A 94 -3.14 17.52 16.12
C ARG A 94 -2.88 19.02 16.02
N GLU A 95 -3.16 19.74 17.08
CA GLU A 95 -2.72 21.11 17.20
C GLU A 95 -1.20 21.17 17.38
N ILE A 96 -0.57 22.25 16.95
CA ILE A 96 0.89 22.39 17.01
C ILE A 96 1.41 22.23 18.43
N ASP A 97 0.69 22.77 19.41
CA ASP A 97 1.09 22.76 20.82
C ASP A 97 0.64 21.48 21.56
N SER A 98 -0.05 20.58 20.90
CA SER A 98 -0.55 19.33 21.47
C SER A 98 0.18 18.13 20.91
N LEU A 99 0.38 17.11 21.75
CA LEU A 99 0.87 15.80 21.34
C LEU A 99 -0.26 14.82 21.00
N ASP A 100 -1.51 15.21 21.26
CA ASP A 100 -2.68 14.35 21.09
C ASP A 100 -3.21 14.38 19.66
N TRP A 101 -3.15 13.22 19.00
CA TRP A 101 -3.74 13.03 17.70
C TRP A 101 -5.23 12.73 17.81
N ARG A 102 -6.02 13.42 16.99
CA ARG A 102 -7.47 13.20 16.86
C ARG A 102 -7.80 12.65 15.49
N VAL A 103 -8.57 11.59 15.43
CA VAL A 103 -9.00 10.99 14.16
C VAL A 103 -10.14 11.82 13.58
N ARG A 104 -9.98 12.23 12.32
CA ARG A 104 -11.03 12.87 11.53
C ARG A 104 -11.92 11.84 10.83
N GLY A 105 -11.31 10.81 10.28
CA GLY A 105 -12.05 9.76 9.59
C GLY A 105 -11.18 8.61 9.17
N ARG A 106 -11.84 7.48 8.93
CA ARG A 106 -11.23 6.26 8.38
C ARG A 106 -11.98 5.87 7.13
N PHE A 107 -11.26 5.38 6.14
CA PHE A 107 -11.86 4.91 4.91
C PHE A 107 -11.25 3.59 4.47
N GLU A 108 -12.06 2.84 3.73
CA GLU A 108 -11.64 1.63 3.06
C GLU A 108 -12.21 1.62 1.65
N MET A 109 -11.38 1.34 0.67
CA MET A 109 -11.77 1.30 -0.74
C MET A 109 -11.23 0.02 -1.38
N ASP A 110 -12.05 -0.61 -2.19
CA ASP A 110 -11.66 -1.72 -3.05
C ASP A 110 -11.48 -1.18 -4.47
N LEU A 111 -10.24 -1.08 -4.91
CA LEU A 111 -9.86 -0.40 -6.13
C LEU A 111 -9.43 -1.38 -7.22
N GLN A 112 -9.80 -1.06 -8.45
CA GLN A 112 -9.24 -1.67 -9.64
C GLN A 112 -8.01 -0.87 -10.08
N MET A 113 -6.90 -1.54 -10.40
CA MET A 113 -5.72 -0.87 -10.95
C MET A 113 -6.07 0.01 -12.15
N ASN A 114 -5.47 1.19 -12.21
CA ASN A 114 -5.64 2.19 -13.26
C ASN A 114 -7.05 2.80 -13.40
N GLN A 115 -7.93 2.55 -12.45
CA GLN A 115 -9.28 3.12 -12.45
C GLN A 115 -9.47 4.00 -11.22
N PRO A 116 -9.87 5.28 -11.40
CA PRO A 116 -10.19 6.13 -10.26
C PRO A 116 -11.48 5.68 -9.58
N ALA A 117 -11.51 5.78 -8.26
CA ALA A 117 -12.70 5.56 -7.46
C ALA A 117 -12.82 6.66 -6.41
N THR A 118 -14.04 6.92 -5.99
CA THR A 118 -14.35 7.94 -4.98
C THR A 118 -15.15 7.33 -3.84
N THR A 119 -14.91 7.84 -2.64
CA THR A 119 -15.73 7.56 -1.48
C THR A 119 -15.91 8.81 -0.64
N ALA A 120 -16.87 8.80 0.25
CA ALA A 120 -17.11 9.87 1.20
C ALA A 120 -17.05 9.32 2.62
N VAL A 121 -16.39 10.05 3.50
CA VAL A 121 -16.26 9.70 4.90
C VAL A 121 -16.70 10.89 5.75
N ARG A 122 -17.50 10.64 6.78
CA ARG A 122 -17.91 11.69 7.69
C ARG A 122 -16.72 12.14 8.53
N ASP A 123 -16.44 13.44 8.49
CA ASP A 123 -15.48 14.06 9.38
C ASP A 123 -16.04 14.08 10.81
N ALA A 124 -15.42 13.32 11.70
CA ALA A 124 -15.88 13.22 13.10
C ALA A 124 -15.78 14.54 13.86
N GLN A 125 -14.93 15.47 13.44
CA GLN A 125 -14.75 16.76 14.09
C GLN A 125 -15.66 17.86 13.54
N ALA A 126 -15.81 17.90 12.21
CA ALA A 126 -16.59 18.98 11.55
C ALA A 126 -18.01 18.56 11.20
N GLY A 127 -18.36 17.29 11.26
CA GLY A 127 -19.68 16.77 10.90
C GLY A 127 -20.01 16.79 9.40
N ARG A 128 -19.04 17.19 8.57
CA ARG A 128 -19.16 17.27 7.11
C ARG A 128 -18.54 16.02 6.47
N ALA A 129 -18.88 15.78 5.22
CA ALA A 129 -18.29 14.70 4.45
C ALA A 129 -16.93 15.11 3.88
N LEU A 130 -15.93 14.24 4.07
CA LEU A 130 -14.68 14.29 3.34
C LEU A 130 -14.82 13.44 2.09
N HIS A 131 -14.43 13.99 0.95
CA HIS A 131 -14.45 13.28 -0.32
C HIS A 131 -13.04 12.79 -0.64
N ILE A 132 -12.92 11.50 -0.94
CA ILE A 132 -11.66 10.85 -1.21
C ILE A 132 -11.73 10.24 -2.60
N LYS A 133 -10.82 10.68 -3.47
CA LYS A 133 -10.62 10.11 -4.79
C LYS A 133 -9.26 9.44 -4.81
N ALA A 134 -9.22 8.19 -5.22
CA ALA A 134 -8.00 7.41 -5.26
C ALA A 134 -7.83 6.71 -6.61
N THR A 135 -6.60 6.68 -7.07
CA THR A 135 -6.17 5.87 -8.22
C THR A 135 -4.91 5.12 -7.83
N VAL A 136 -4.91 3.82 -8.04
CA VAL A 136 -3.74 2.97 -7.83
C VAL A 136 -3.23 2.45 -9.16
N ARG A 137 -1.92 2.40 -9.31
CA ARG A 137 -1.23 1.93 -10.51
C ARG A 137 -0.10 1.00 -10.11
N PRO A 138 0.31 0.08 -11.01
CA PRO A 138 1.53 -0.67 -10.78
C PRO A 138 2.71 0.30 -10.61
N GLY A 139 3.46 0.14 -9.52
CA GLY A 139 4.61 0.98 -9.25
C GLY A 139 5.79 0.59 -10.11
N LYS A 140 6.59 1.59 -10.48
CA LYS A 140 7.87 1.36 -11.15
C LYS A 140 8.98 1.47 -10.12
N PRO A 141 9.90 0.49 -10.03
CA PRO A 141 11.05 0.62 -9.16
C PRO A 141 11.88 1.84 -9.60
N PRO A 142 12.51 2.56 -8.65
CA PRO A 142 13.40 3.65 -8.98
C PRO A 142 14.56 3.12 -9.84
N ALA A 143 14.89 3.88 -10.86
CA ALA A 143 15.97 3.54 -11.78
C ALA A 143 17.34 3.63 -11.09
#